data_6f9e5fe381dc35b383c4f56316ddc8c5
#
_entry.id   6f9e5fe381dc35b383c4f56316ddc8c5
#
_cell.length_a   1.000
_cell.length_b   1.000
_cell.length_c   1.000
_cell.angle_alpha   90.00
_cell.angle_beta   90.00
_cell.angle_gamma   90.00
#
_symmetry.space_group_name_H-M   'P 1'
#
loop_
_entity.id
_entity.type
_entity.pdbx_description
1 polymer ?
#
loop_
_entity_poly.entity_id
_entity_poly.type
_entity_poly.pdbx_seq_one_letter_code
_entity_poly.pdbx_strand_id
1 'polypeptide(L)'
;ITAANNGTILTGQWSVYEAPAGGDPDIDFWYADEATGTEDAAITGLTNQTQLMNNGDLTAASIDYFTAGAVPAADKYLYLVTGAATNADYTSGRLLIEMWGYDA
;
A
#
# COMPACT_ATOMS: atom_id res chain seq x y z
N ILE A 1 1.80 -0.45 -11.53
CA ILE A 1 2.39 -1.77 -11.88
C ILE A 1 2.06 -2.07 -13.33
N THR A 2 3.04 -2.33 -14.14
CA THR A 2 2.83 -2.82 -15.51
C THR A 2 3.66 -4.10 -15.75
N ALA A 3 3.13 -5.02 -16.52
CA ALA A 3 3.85 -6.26 -16.85
C ALA A 3 5.19 -5.98 -17.56
N ALA A 4 5.23 -4.96 -18.43
CA ALA A 4 6.43 -4.58 -19.17
C ALA A 4 7.58 -4.08 -18.28
N ASN A 5 7.25 -3.40 -17.18
CA ASN A 5 8.26 -2.80 -16.29
C ASN A 5 8.53 -3.64 -15.04
N ASN A 6 7.58 -4.44 -14.60
CA ASN A 6 7.60 -5.10 -13.30
C ASN A 6 7.53 -6.63 -13.40
N GLY A 7 7.26 -7.19 -14.58
CA GLY A 7 7.06 -8.62 -14.73
C GLY A 7 5.90 -9.15 -13.87
N THR A 8 6.05 -10.35 -13.36
CA THR A 8 5.10 -10.97 -12.43
C THR A 8 5.57 -10.77 -10.99
N ILE A 9 4.79 -10.09 -10.18
CA ILE A 9 5.08 -9.89 -8.76
C ILE A 9 4.70 -11.15 -7.98
N LEU A 10 5.59 -11.63 -7.12
CA LEU A 10 5.39 -12.82 -6.30
C LEU A 10 5.14 -12.49 -4.83
N THR A 11 5.78 -11.45 -4.32
CA THR A 11 5.68 -11.05 -2.91
C THR A 11 6.16 -9.63 -2.73
N GLY A 12 5.95 -9.08 -1.56
CA GLY A 12 6.46 -7.77 -1.18
C GLY A 12 6.43 -7.54 0.31
N GLN A 13 7.09 -6.46 0.70
CA GLN A 13 7.15 -5.97 2.08
C GLN A 13 7.23 -4.47 2.10
N TRP A 14 7.00 -3.88 3.27
CA TRP A 14 7.51 -2.55 3.58
C TRP A 14 8.37 -2.55 4.84
N SER A 15 9.31 -1.62 4.87
CA SER A 15 10.13 -1.31 6.04
C SER A 15 9.78 0.09 6.49
N VAL A 16 9.40 0.26 7.75
CA VAL A 16 9.01 1.55 8.30
C VAL A 16 10.23 2.20 8.96
N TYR A 17 10.76 3.25 8.35
CA TYR A 17 11.89 4.01 8.92
C TYR A 17 11.44 5.08 9.90
N GLU A 18 10.30 5.69 9.63
CA GLU A 18 9.70 6.71 10.47
C GLU A 18 8.19 6.47 10.53
N ALA A 19 7.64 6.38 11.73
CA ALA A 19 6.22 6.21 11.92
C ALA A 19 5.44 7.42 11.36
N PRO A 20 4.27 7.21 10.73
CA PRO A 20 3.44 8.31 10.29
C PRO A 20 3.01 9.20 11.46
N ALA A 21 2.99 10.50 11.23
CA ALA A 21 2.53 11.50 12.20
C ALA A 21 1.65 12.54 11.53
N GLY A 22 0.83 13.23 12.34
CA GLY A 22 -0.17 14.20 11.87
C GLY A 22 -1.54 13.57 11.61
N GLY A 23 -1.59 12.28 11.33
CA GLY A 23 -2.79 11.48 11.16
C GLY A 23 -2.70 10.17 11.94
N ASP A 24 -3.64 9.28 11.70
CA ASP A 24 -3.63 7.96 12.31
C ASP A 24 -2.44 7.13 11.77
N PRO A 25 -1.61 6.51 12.63
CA PRO A 25 -0.48 5.71 12.19
C PRO A 25 -0.88 4.38 11.52
N ASP A 26 -2.15 3.98 11.61
CA ASP A 26 -2.69 2.82 10.91
C ASP A 26 -2.83 3.12 9.42
N ILE A 27 -1.87 2.67 8.63
CA ILE A 27 -1.88 2.79 7.18
C ILE A 27 -1.89 1.41 6.56
N ASP A 28 -2.85 1.19 5.68
CA ASP A 28 -3.00 -0.02 4.88
C ASP A 28 -2.44 0.17 3.48
N PHE A 29 -2.01 -0.92 2.86
CA PHE A 29 -1.54 -0.93 1.49
C PHE A 29 -2.52 -1.66 0.59
N TRP A 30 -2.93 -0.99 -0.50
CA TRP A 30 -3.96 -1.46 -1.42
C TRP A 30 -3.53 -1.32 -2.87
N TYR A 31 -4.24 -2.01 -3.76
CA TYR A 31 -4.26 -1.70 -5.20
C TYR A 31 -5.68 -1.57 -5.73
N ALA A 32 -5.83 -0.91 -6.88
CA ALA A 32 -7.09 -0.79 -7.62
C ALA A 32 -6.81 -0.69 -9.13
N ASP A 33 -7.88 -0.74 -9.92
CA ASP A 33 -7.78 -0.67 -11.39
C ASP A 33 -7.48 0.74 -11.92
N GLU A 34 -7.84 1.78 -11.17
CA GLU A 34 -7.73 3.17 -11.63
C GLU A 34 -6.66 3.96 -10.88
N ALA A 35 -6.07 4.94 -11.59
CA ALA A 35 -5.17 5.95 -11.02
C ALA A 35 -5.92 7.20 -10.51
N THR A 36 -7.23 7.15 -10.41
CA THR A 36 -8.09 8.32 -10.16
C THR A 36 -8.48 8.50 -8.69
N GLY A 37 -7.89 7.72 -7.80
CA GLY A 37 -8.06 7.92 -6.36
C GLY A 37 -7.60 9.32 -5.96
N THR A 38 -8.45 10.04 -5.25
CA THR A 38 -8.16 11.39 -4.75
C THR A 38 -7.93 11.34 -3.24
N GLU A 39 -7.16 12.30 -2.74
CA GLU A 39 -7.00 12.53 -1.31
C GLU A 39 -8.38 12.66 -0.65
N ASP A 40 -8.52 12.12 0.55
CA ASP A 40 -9.75 12.07 1.34
C ASP A 40 -10.91 11.26 0.74
N ALA A 41 -10.73 10.63 -0.40
CA ALA A 41 -11.74 9.72 -0.96
C ALA A 41 -11.57 8.30 -0.43
N ALA A 42 -12.68 7.62 -0.19
CA ALA A 42 -12.66 6.22 0.21
C ALA A 42 -12.14 5.33 -0.93
N ILE A 43 -11.23 4.40 -0.63
CA ILE A 43 -10.70 3.42 -1.61
C ILE A 43 -11.83 2.58 -2.23
N THR A 44 -12.93 2.38 -1.53
CA THR A 44 -14.11 1.66 -2.01
C THR A 44 -14.81 2.32 -3.20
N GLY A 45 -14.47 3.56 -3.53
CA GLY A 45 -14.93 4.22 -4.75
C GLY A 45 -14.22 3.74 -6.03
N LEU A 46 -13.12 3.01 -5.90
CA LEU A 46 -12.36 2.48 -7.03
C LEU A 46 -12.78 1.04 -7.37
N THR A 47 -12.44 0.59 -8.57
CA THR A 47 -12.82 -0.74 -9.08
C THR A 47 -11.79 -1.80 -8.70
N ASN A 48 -12.25 -2.99 -8.31
CA ASN A 48 -11.43 -4.14 -7.98
C ASN A 48 -10.30 -3.82 -6.98
N GLN A 49 -10.60 -3.01 -5.98
CA GLN A 49 -9.65 -2.71 -4.93
C GLN A 49 -9.35 -3.96 -4.10
N THR A 50 -8.10 -4.15 -3.77
CA THR A 50 -7.63 -5.29 -2.96
C THR A 50 -6.59 -4.82 -1.96
N GLN A 51 -6.73 -5.25 -0.73
CA GLN A 51 -5.80 -4.96 0.35
C GLN A 51 -4.60 -5.90 0.27
N LEU A 52 -3.40 -5.33 0.22
CA LEU A 52 -2.14 -6.06 0.24
C LEU A 52 -1.60 -6.26 1.65
N MET A 53 -1.77 -5.26 2.50
CA MET A 53 -1.34 -5.30 3.91
C MET A 53 -2.31 -4.54 4.81
N ASN A 54 -2.56 -5.11 5.97
CA ASN A 54 -3.31 -4.51 7.08
C ASN A 54 -2.66 -4.98 8.39
N ASN A 55 -1.77 -4.18 8.94
CA ASN A 55 -0.96 -4.57 10.10
C ASN A 55 -1.17 -3.63 11.30
N GLY A 56 -2.19 -2.79 11.27
CA GLY A 56 -2.46 -1.81 12.32
C GLY A 56 -1.46 -0.65 12.32
N ASP A 57 -1.21 -0.07 13.46
CA ASP A 57 -0.34 1.09 13.62
C ASP A 57 1.10 0.80 13.15
N LEU A 58 1.59 1.59 12.22
CA LEU A 58 2.97 1.51 11.76
C LEU A 58 3.91 2.10 12.81
N THR A 59 4.90 1.32 13.19
CA THR A 59 5.95 1.72 14.14
C THR A 59 7.31 1.76 13.46
N ALA A 60 8.16 2.69 13.87
CA ALA A 60 9.52 2.78 13.36
C ALA A 60 10.30 1.48 13.62
N ALA A 61 11.18 1.12 12.69
CA ALA A 61 12.00 -0.10 12.69
C ALA A 61 11.19 -1.40 12.58
N SER A 62 9.95 -1.35 12.07
CA SER A 62 9.15 -2.53 11.75
C SER A 62 9.27 -2.93 10.28
N ILE A 63 9.06 -4.20 10.00
CA ILE A 63 8.97 -4.78 8.67
C ILE A 63 7.72 -5.63 8.62
N ASP A 64 6.86 -5.38 7.62
CA ASP A 64 5.64 -6.13 7.40
C ASP A 64 5.57 -6.64 5.96
N TYR A 65 4.97 -7.82 5.77
CA TYR A 65 4.90 -8.50 4.49
C TYR A 65 3.49 -8.43 3.91
N PHE A 66 3.39 -8.56 2.60
CA PHE A 66 2.09 -8.71 1.94
C PHE A 66 1.34 -9.90 2.53
N THR A 67 0.03 -9.74 2.68
CA THR A 67 -0.85 -10.84 3.04
C THR A 67 -0.67 -12.00 2.05
N ALA A 68 -0.58 -13.22 2.57
CA ALA A 68 -0.35 -14.40 1.76
C ALA A 68 -1.36 -14.51 0.60
N GLY A 69 -0.87 -14.62 -0.62
CA GLY A 69 -1.67 -14.65 -1.84
C GLY A 69 -2.16 -13.30 -2.36
N ALA A 70 -1.95 -12.21 -1.63
CA ALA A 70 -2.28 -10.85 -2.08
C ALA A 70 -1.07 -10.22 -2.77
N VAL A 71 -1.07 -10.20 -4.09
CA VAL A 71 -0.03 -9.56 -4.90
C VAL A 71 -0.67 -8.71 -5.99
N PRO A 72 -0.10 -7.57 -6.34
CA PRO A 72 -0.64 -6.75 -7.42
C PRO A 72 -0.44 -7.44 -8.77
N ALA A 73 -1.53 -7.59 -9.52
CA ALA A 73 -1.46 -7.99 -10.91
C ALA A 73 -0.95 -6.84 -11.79
N ALA A 74 -0.69 -7.11 -13.07
CA ALA A 74 -0.39 -6.08 -14.05
C ALA A 74 -1.55 -5.07 -14.19
N ASP A 75 -1.20 -3.86 -14.55
CA ASP A 75 -2.13 -2.75 -14.79
C ASP A 75 -2.91 -2.30 -13.54
N LYS A 76 -2.30 -2.47 -12.36
CA LYS A 76 -2.83 -1.98 -11.09
C LYS A 76 -2.09 -0.74 -10.61
N TYR A 77 -2.80 0.06 -9.85
CA TYR A 77 -2.29 1.27 -9.19
C TYR A 77 -2.26 1.05 -7.68
N LEU A 78 -1.18 1.47 -7.05
CA LEU A 78 -0.94 1.27 -5.63
C LEU A 78 -1.40 2.47 -4.82
N TYR A 79 -1.98 2.20 -3.65
CA TYR A 79 -2.53 3.20 -2.75
C TYR A 79 -2.10 2.95 -1.31
N LEU A 80 -1.78 4.02 -0.61
CA LEU A 80 -1.73 4.04 0.85
C LEU A 80 -3.07 4.56 1.36
N VAL A 81 -3.68 3.83 2.27
CA VAL A 81 -5.04 4.10 2.76
C VAL A 81 -5.02 4.13 4.28
N THR A 82 -5.64 5.13 4.88
CA THR A 82 -5.83 5.14 6.33
C THR A 82 -6.68 3.94 6.75
N GLY A 83 -6.16 3.11 7.62
CA GLY A 83 -6.86 1.93 8.17
C GLY A 83 -7.93 2.29 9.20
N ALA A 84 -7.80 3.46 9.80
CA ALA A 84 -8.74 4.00 10.77
C ALA A 84 -9.73 5.00 10.13
N ALA A 85 -10.77 5.36 10.88
CA ALA A 85 -11.85 6.23 10.39
C ALA A 85 -11.49 7.73 10.40
N THR A 86 -10.31 8.12 10.88
CA THR A 86 -9.92 9.52 11.01
C THR A 86 -9.02 9.94 9.86
N ASN A 87 -9.51 10.81 9.01
CA ASN A 87 -8.71 11.45 7.98
C ASN A 87 -7.94 12.62 8.59
N ALA A 88 -6.67 12.71 8.25
CA ALA A 88 -5.84 13.87 8.58
C ALA A 88 -4.66 13.93 7.61
N ASP A 89 -4.17 15.14 7.36
CA ASP A 89 -2.97 15.33 6.55
C ASP A 89 -1.74 14.85 7.32
N TYR A 90 -1.04 13.86 6.78
CA TYR A 90 0.20 13.39 7.38
C TYR A 90 1.30 14.44 7.22
N THR A 91 2.01 14.71 8.31
CA THR A 91 3.09 15.70 8.36
C THR A 91 4.49 15.07 8.28
N SER A 92 4.61 13.81 8.61
CA SER A 92 5.83 13.01 8.47
C SER A 92 5.52 11.53 8.38
N GLY A 93 6.54 10.75 8.08
CA GLY A 93 6.50 9.32 7.92
C GLY A 93 7.38 8.90 6.75
N ARG A 94 8.06 7.76 6.89
CA ARG A 94 8.89 7.21 5.83
C ARG A 94 8.88 5.70 5.84
N LEU A 95 8.54 5.15 4.69
CA LEU A 95 8.60 3.70 4.49
C LEU A 95 9.21 3.38 3.12
N LEU A 96 9.82 2.21 3.04
CA LEU A 96 10.32 1.63 1.80
C LEU A 96 9.44 0.44 1.45
N ILE A 97 8.88 0.45 0.24
CA ILE A 97 8.12 -0.68 -0.30
C ILE A 97 9.02 -1.42 -1.28
N GLU A 98 9.17 -2.71 -1.05
CA GLU A 98 9.96 -3.61 -1.90
C GLU A 98 9.08 -4.74 -2.41
N MET A 99 9.18 -5.03 -3.69
CA MET A 99 8.45 -6.14 -4.33
C MET A 99 9.41 -7.01 -5.11
N TRP A 100 9.18 -8.32 -5.08
CA TRP A 100 9.96 -9.31 -5.77
C TRP A 100 9.09 -10.08 -6.75
N GLY A 101 9.67 -10.35 -7.89
CA GLY A 101 9.01 -11.09 -8.95
C GLY A 101 10.01 -11.59 -9.98
N TYR A 102 9.50 -11.96 -11.12
CA TYR A 102 10.31 -12.39 -12.25
C TYR A 102 9.79 -11.80 -13.55
N ASP A 103 10.71 -11.61 -14.45
CA ASP A 103 10.43 -11.19 -15.82
C ASP A 103 10.31 -12.44 -16.69
N ALA A 104 9.20 -12.59 -17.33
CA ALA A 104 8.91 -13.78 -18.14
C ALA A 104 9.10 -13.54 -19.63
#